data_c66ac83142c01dc3962397ba993ac50e
#
_entry.id   c66ac83142c01dc3962397ba993ac50e
#
_cell.length_a   1.000
_cell.length_b   1.000
_cell.length_c   1.000
_cell.angle_alpha   90.00
_cell.angle_beta   90.00
_cell.angle_gamma   90.00
#
_symmetry.space_group_name_H-M   'P 1'
#
loop_
_entity.id
_entity.type
_entity.pdbx_description
1 polymer ?
#
loop_
_entity_poly.entity_id
_entity_poly.type
_entity_poly.pdbx_seq_one_letter_code
_entity_poly.pdbx_strand_id
1 'polypeptide(L)'
;MVSEMDEGIIRLANALDTEDMIGFTRAFVEDFKTGRNCVNRELLPWIEDIDKGWTGVLCLGMGGSAAGGDFLATLCDHKGAVPVRCHRGYDIPSWWTPDWLVISTSYSGNTEETLSSTVQAWIWEQQSL
;
A
#
# COMPACT_ATOMS: atom_id res chain seq x y z
N MET A 1 -35.47 -11.33 12.29
CA MET A 1 -36.16 -10.16 12.88
C MET A 1 -35.09 -9.15 13.18
N VAL A 2 -34.99 -8.10 12.37
CA VAL A 2 -34.05 -6.98 12.59
C VAL A 2 -34.59 -6.21 13.78
N SER A 3 -33.74 -5.85 14.74
CA SER A 3 -34.18 -5.12 15.92
C SER A 3 -34.51 -3.65 15.56
N GLU A 4 -35.36 -2.96 16.35
CA GLU A 4 -35.64 -1.53 16.15
C GLU A 4 -34.38 -0.68 16.16
N MET A 5 -33.36 -1.11 16.92
CA MET A 5 -32.04 -0.47 16.97
C MET A 5 -31.32 -0.62 15.64
N ASP A 6 -31.40 -1.80 14.99
CA ASP A 6 -30.78 -2.05 13.68
C ASP A 6 -31.44 -1.22 12.58
N GLU A 7 -32.77 -1.03 12.63
CA GLU A 7 -33.50 -0.14 11.71
C GLU A 7 -33.08 1.33 11.86
N GLY A 8 -32.87 1.78 13.10
CA GLY A 8 -32.39 3.13 13.39
C GLY A 8 -30.98 3.37 12.84
N ILE A 9 -30.09 2.41 13.00
CA ILE A 9 -28.72 2.47 12.48
C ILE A 9 -28.73 2.49 10.94
N ILE A 10 -29.56 1.67 10.30
CA ILE A 10 -29.68 1.64 8.84
C ILE A 10 -30.19 2.97 8.29
N ARG A 11 -31.21 3.56 8.93
CA ARG A 11 -31.71 4.88 8.52
C ARG A 11 -30.67 5.97 8.67
N LEU A 12 -29.92 5.95 9.77
CA LEU A 12 -28.85 6.92 10.02
C LEU A 12 -27.71 6.77 9.00
N ALA A 13 -27.30 5.53 8.74
CA ALA A 13 -26.29 5.23 7.72
C ALA A 13 -26.71 5.77 6.35
N ASN A 14 -27.94 5.46 5.91
CA ASN A 14 -28.44 5.93 4.61
C ASN A 14 -28.58 7.47 4.53
N ALA A 15 -28.78 8.14 5.65
CA ALA A 15 -28.89 9.60 5.69
C ALA A 15 -27.52 10.32 5.68
N LEU A 16 -26.50 9.69 6.25
CA LEU A 16 -25.18 10.29 6.42
C LEU A 16 -24.16 9.83 5.38
N ASP A 17 -24.31 8.63 4.84
CA ASP A 17 -23.38 8.02 3.87
C ASP A 17 -23.73 8.42 2.43
N THR A 18 -23.64 9.73 2.15
CA THR A 18 -23.98 10.31 0.84
C THR A 18 -23.07 9.85 -0.29
N GLU A 19 -21.86 9.40 0.04
CA GLU A 19 -20.84 8.93 -0.90
C GLU A 19 -20.76 7.39 -0.97
N ASP A 20 -21.71 6.69 -0.32
CA ASP A 20 -21.77 5.23 -0.28
C ASP A 20 -20.47 4.55 0.22
N MET A 21 -19.82 5.13 1.23
CA MET A 21 -18.59 4.59 1.82
C MET A 21 -18.80 3.21 2.45
N ILE A 22 -20.01 2.95 2.97
CA ILE A 22 -20.39 1.63 3.50
C ILE A 22 -20.45 0.61 2.36
N GLY A 23 -20.99 1.00 1.21
CA GLY A 23 -21.00 0.17 0.00
C GLY A 23 -19.58 -0.18 -0.47
N PHE A 24 -18.68 0.79 -0.55
CA PHE A 24 -17.27 0.56 -0.85
C PHE A 24 -16.61 -0.41 0.15
N THR A 25 -16.89 -0.24 1.44
CA THR A 25 -16.33 -1.16 2.46
C THR A 25 -16.83 -2.59 2.26
N ARG A 26 -18.11 -2.77 1.89
CA ARG A 26 -18.69 -4.10 1.61
C ARG A 26 -18.13 -4.72 0.32
N ALA A 27 -17.83 -3.91 -0.68
CA ALA A 27 -17.25 -4.34 -1.95
C ALA A 27 -15.77 -4.73 -1.85
N PHE A 28 -15.07 -4.36 -0.76
CA PHE A 28 -13.63 -4.51 -0.60
C PHE A 28 -13.07 -5.88 -1.04
N VAL A 29 -13.75 -6.99 -0.70
CA VAL A 29 -13.27 -8.35 -1.04
C VAL A 29 -13.30 -8.59 -2.54
N GLU A 30 -14.34 -8.11 -3.23
CA GLU A 30 -14.48 -8.26 -4.68
C GLU A 30 -13.53 -7.32 -5.42
N ASP A 31 -13.34 -6.11 -4.92
CA ASP A 31 -12.37 -5.15 -5.44
C ASP A 31 -10.96 -5.68 -5.31
N PHE A 32 -10.63 -6.30 -4.17
CA PHE A 32 -9.34 -6.96 -3.96
C PHE A 32 -9.10 -8.11 -4.94
N LYS A 33 -10.11 -8.95 -5.18
CA LYS A 33 -10.03 -10.04 -6.19
C LYS A 33 -9.83 -9.47 -7.58
N THR A 34 -10.57 -8.41 -7.92
CA THR A 34 -10.46 -7.73 -9.20
C THR A 34 -9.06 -7.14 -9.38
N GLY A 35 -8.56 -6.41 -8.40
CA GLY A 35 -7.19 -5.87 -8.41
C GLY A 35 -6.13 -6.95 -8.60
N ARG A 36 -6.25 -8.07 -7.88
CA ARG A 36 -5.35 -9.21 -8.05
C ARG A 36 -5.36 -9.76 -9.48
N ASN A 37 -6.53 -9.82 -10.12
CA ASN A 37 -6.67 -10.34 -11.49
C ASN A 37 -6.15 -9.35 -12.55
N CYS A 38 -6.01 -8.06 -12.21
CA CYS A 38 -5.40 -7.07 -13.09
C CYS A 38 -3.88 -7.18 -13.16
N VAL A 39 -3.25 -7.89 -12.20
CA VAL A 39 -1.79 -8.10 -12.23
C VAL A 39 -1.47 -9.23 -13.19
N ASN A 40 -0.91 -8.89 -14.33
CA ASN A 40 -0.41 -9.85 -15.30
C ASN A 40 1.10 -9.66 -15.46
N ARG A 41 1.88 -10.75 -15.32
CA ARG A 41 3.33 -10.74 -15.51
C ARG A 41 3.75 -10.24 -16.90
N GLU A 42 2.93 -10.52 -17.92
CA GLU A 42 3.18 -10.03 -19.28
C GLU A 42 3.11 -8.50 -19.40
N LEU A 43 2.37 -7.83 -18.50
CA LEU A 43 2.27 -6.38 -18.43
C LEU A 43 3.39 -5.75 -17.58
N LEU A 44 4.20 -6.57 -16.91
CA LEU A 44 5.28 -6.15 -16.02
C LEU A 44 6.61 -6.81 -16.43
N PRO A 45 7.07 -6.66 -17.70
CA PRO A 45 8.28 -7.32 -18.18
C PRO A 45 9.52 -6.93 -17.37
N TRP A 46 9.53 -5.74 -16.78
CA TRP A 46 10.60 -5.22 -15.94
C TRP A 46 10.72 -5.93 -14.57
N ILE A 47 9.74 -6.73 -14.18
CA ILE A 47 9.72 -7.37 -12.85
C ILE A 47 10.85 -8.40 -12.70
N GLU A 48 11.30 -9.00 -13.81
CA GLU A 48 12.43 -9.94 -13.81
C GLU A 48 13.77 -9.20 -13.61
N ASP A 49 13.83 -7.94 -14.04
CA ASP A 49 15.04 -7.11 -13.93
C ASP A 49 15.28 -6.62 -12.49
N ILE A 50 14.24 -6.63 -11.64
CA ILE A 50 14.34 -6.20 -10.25
C ILE A 50 14.62 -7.33 -9.26
N ASP A 51 14.75 -8.57 -9.70
CA ASP A 51 15.12 -9.71 -8.84
C ASP A 51 16.63 -9.71 -8.57
N LYS A 52 17.06 -8.79 -7.71
CA LYS A 52 18.45 -8.57 -7.32
C LYS A 52 18.83 -9.19 -5.96
N GLY A 53 17.98 -10.05 -5.39
CA GLY A 53 18.22 -10.62 -4.07
C GLY A 53 18.10 -9.58 -2.95
N TRP A 54 17.07 -8.76 -3.00
CA TRP A 54 16.78 -7.73 -1.99
C TRP A 54 16.75 -8.28 -0.56
N THR A 55 17.33 -7.57 0.39
CA THR A 55 17.35 -7.95 1.80
C THR A 55 16.07 -7.54 2.54
N GLY A 56 15.28 -6.65 1.96
CA GLY A 56 13.98 -6.22 2.48
C GLY A 56 13.21 -5.38 1.49
N VAL A 57 12.02 -4.95 1.88
CA VAL A 57 11.15 -4.06 1.09
C VAL A 57 10.70 -2.89 1.95
N LEU A 58 10.91 -1.67 1.47
CA LEU A 58 10.40 -0.45 2.05
C LEU A 58 9.24 0.08 1.22
N CYS A 59 8.04 0.07 1.79
CA CYS A 59 6.85 0.65 1.18
C CYS A 59 6.69 2.10 1.65
N LEU A 60 6.69 3.04 0.71
CA LEU A 60 6.46 4.46 0.94
C LEU A 60 5.04 4.82 0.51
N GLY A 61 4.29 5.49 1.36
CA GLY A 61 2.92 5.90 1.03
C GLY A 61 2.20 6.50 2.24
N MET A 62 1.10 7.19 1.98
CA MET A 62 0.26 7.79 3.02
C MET A 62 -1.17 7.26 2.95
N GLY A 63 -1.87 7.25 4.08
CA GLY A 63 -3.28 6.86 4.13
C GLY A 63 -3.56 5.51 3.48
N GLY A 64 -4.55 5.46 2.59
CA GLY A 64 -4.93 4.25 1.85
C GLY A 64 -3.82 3.69 0.95
N SER A 65 -2.97 4.55 0.40
CA SER A 65 -1.82 4.11 -0.42
C SER A 65 -0.79 3.31 0.38
N ALA A 66 -0.68 3.55 1.69
CA ALA A 66 0.20 2.79 2.57
C ALA A 66 -0.41 1.44 3.01
N ALA A 67 -1.75 1.30 2.96
CA ALA A 67 -2.43 0.08 3.41
C ALA A 67 -1.98 -1.17 2.63
N GLY A 68 -1.71 -1.03 1.33
CA GLY A 68 -1.16 -2.11 0.51
C GLY A 68 0.17 -2.64 1.03
N GLY A 69 1.05 -1.74 1.50
CA GLY A 69 2.30 -2.09 2.13
C GLY A 69 2.13 -2.80 3.47
N ASP A 70 1.15 -2.38 4.30
CA ASP A 70 0.84 -3.06 5.57
C ASP A 70 0.33 -4.49 5.32
N PHE A 71 -0.51 -4.70 4.31
CA PHE A 71 -0.92 -6.05 3.89
C PHE A 71 0.27 -6.89 3.43
N LEU A 72 1.15 -6.32 2.63
CA LEU A 72 2.35 -7.00 2.16
C LEU A 72 3.25 -7.37 3.33
N ALA A 73 3.48 -6.46 4.29
CA ALA A 73 4.27 -6.71 5.48
C ALA A 73 3.71 -7.90 6.29
N THR A 74 2.40 -7.88 6.56
CA THR A 74 1.71 -8.97 7.27
C THR A 74 1.86 -10.30 6.54
N LEU A 75 1.68 -10.30 5.21
CA LEU A 75 1.81 -11.52 4.40
C LEU A 75 3.24 -12.07 4.43
N CYS A 76 4.25 -11.21 4.31
CA CYS A 76 5.65 -11.60 4.33
C CYS A 76 6.07 -12.14 5.71
N ASP A 77 5.63 -11.52 6.79
CA ASP A 77 5.86 -12.00 8.16
C ASP A 77 5.29 -13.42 8.37
N HIS A 78 4.08 -13.67 7.86
CA HIS A 78 3.45 -15.00 7.92
C HIS A 78 4.14 -16.06 7.06
N LYS A 79 4.73 -15.67 5.94
CA LYS A 79 5.36 -16.58 4.99
C LYS A 79 6.86 -16.81 5.26
N GLY A 80 7.44 -16.07 6.19
CA GLY A 80 8.88 -16.09 6.45
C GLY A 80 9.71 -15.58 5.27
N ALA A 81 9.15 -14.62 4.52
CA ALA A 81 9.83 -13.95 3.42
C ALA A 81 10.74 -12.81 3.93
N VAL A 82 11.30 -12.02 3.00
CA VAL A 82 12.09 -10.85 3.37
C VAL A 82 11.28 -9.86 4.21
N PRO A 83 11.91 -9.11 5.14
CA PRO A 83 11.21 -8.12 5.94
C PRO A 83 10.61 -7.03 5.06
N VAL A 84 9.36 -6.66 5.35
CA VAL A 84 8.67 -5.53 4.72
C VAL A 84 8.35 -4.49 5.77
N ARG A 85 8.60 -3.23 5.47
CA ARG A 85 8.28 -2.10 6.36
C ARG A 85 7.54 -1.02 5.59
N CYS A 86 6.48 -0.49 6.21
CA CYS A 86 5.80 0.70 5.72
C CYS A 86 6.35 1.94 6.41
N HIS A 87 6.64 2.95 5.64
CA HIS A 87 7.04 4.26 6.14
C HIS A 87 6.08 5.34 5.67
N ARG A 88 5.71 6.20 6.61
CA ARG A 88 4.81 7.34 6.43
C ARG A 88 5.51 8.58 6.96
N GLY A 89 6.18 9.32 6.08
CA GLY A 89 6.92 10.51 6.48
C GLY A 89 7.67 11.12 5.32
N TYR A 90 8.30 12.26 5.60
CA TYR A 90 9.06 13.01 4.60
C TYR A 90 10.47 12.46 4.38
N ASP A 91 11.06 11.84 5.40
CA ASP A 91 12.44 11.38 5.39
C ASP A 91 12.53 9.87 5.24
N ILE A 92 13.59 9.38 4.60
CA ILE A 92 13.92 7.97 4.61
C ILE A 92 14.37 7.56 6.02
N PRO A 93 13.92 6.40 6.54
CA PRO A 93 14.38 5.89 7.83
C PRO A 93 15.89 5.70 7.86
N SER A 94 16.55 6.12 8.93
CA SER A 94 18.02 6.06 9.07
C SER A 94 18.61 4.64 9.04
N TRP A 95 17.79 3.61 9.24
CA TRP A 95 18.20 2.20 9.17
C TRP A 95 18.09 1.63 7.75
N TRP A 96 17.45 2.34 6.81
CA TRP A 96 17.30 1.87 5.44
C TRP A 96 18.65 1.91 4.69
N THR A 97 18.84 0.95 3.82
CA THR A 97 20.03 0.80 2.98
C THR A 97 19.63 0.48 1.54
N PRO A 98 20.46 0.80 0.52
CA PRO A 98 20.12 0.62 -0.89
C PRO A 98 19.93 -0.84 -1.37
N ASP A 99 20.21 -1.83 -0.52
CA ASP A 99 19.90 -3.23 -0.75
C ASP A 99 18.44 -3.62 -0.46
N TRP A 100 17.61 -2.64 -0.03
CA TRP A 100 16.17 -2.80 0.11
C TRP A 100 15.44 -2.29 -1.14
N LEU A 101 14.49 -3.09 -1.64
CA LEU A 101 13.56 -2.63 -2.69
C LEU A 101 12.65 -1.54 -2.13
N VAL A 102 12.56 -0.41 -2.83
CA VAL A 102 11.61 0.67 -2.50
C VAL A 102 10.37 0.58 -3.38
N ILE A 103 9.21 0.51 -2.77
CA ILE A 103 7.90 0.57 -3.44
C ILE A 103 7.17 1.83 -3.00
N SER A 104 7.10 2.82 -3.87
CA SER A 104 6.38 4.07 -3.63
C SER A 104 4.98 4.00 -4.21
N THR A 105 3.97 4.28 -3.38
CA THR A 105 2.57 4.28 -3.79
C THR A 105 1.90 5.60 -3.47
N SER A 106 1.35 6.26 -4.49
CA SER A 106 0.55 7.46 -4.33
C SER A 106 -0.59 7.47 -5.33
N TYR A 107 -1.84 7.43 -4.85
CA TYR A 107 -3.01 7.51 -5.71
C TYR A 107 -3.12 8.87 -6.40
N SER A 108 -2.89 9.94 -5.65
CA SER A 108 -2.92 11.32 -6.18
C SER A 108 -1.70 11.66 -7.05
N GLY A 109 -0.60 10.92 -6.88
CA GLY A 109 0.69 11.23 -7.51
C GLY A 109 1.37 12.48 -6.95
N ASN A 110 0.78 13.16 -5.95
CA ASN A 110 1.23 14.45 -5.43
C ASN A 110 1.28 14.51 -3.90
N THR A 111 1.44 13.37 -3.23
CA THR A 111 1.60 13.31 -1.77
C THR A 111 3.02 13.69 -1.41
N GLU A 112 3.19 14.83 -0.75
CA GLU A 112 4.51 15.44 -0.49
C GLU A 112 5.45 14.50 0.28
N GLU A 113 4.95 13.83 1.32
CA GLU A 113 5.72 12.87 2.12
C GLU A 113 6.25 11.73 1.25
N THR A 114 5.37 11.16 0.42
CA THR A 114 5.74 10.06 -0.46
C THR A 114 6.76 10.50 -1.51
N LEU A 115 6.57 11.66 -2.11
CA LEU A 115 7.52 12.22 -3.09
C LEU A 115 8.87 12.53 -2.45
N SER A 116 8.88 13.17 -1.28
CA SER A 116 10.11 13.52 -0.57
C SER A 116 10.94 12.29 -0.24
N SER A 117 10.34 11.30 0.42
CA SER A 117 11.05 10.07 0.79
C SER A 117 11.49 9.24 -0.43
N THR A 118 10.70 9.24 -1.52
CA THR A 118 11.08 8.57 -2.77
C THR A 118 12.31 9.21 -3.41
N VAL A 119 12.34 10.53 -3.49
CA VAL A 119 13.49 11.26 -4.05
C VAL A 119 14.74 11.02 -3.21
N GLN A 120 14.63 11.02 -1.90
CA GLN A 120 15.76 10.72 -1.01
C GLN A 120 16.30 9.31 -1.24
N ALA A 121 15.43 8.28 -1.33
CA ALA A 121 15.84 6.92 -1.62
C ALA A 121 16.62 6.84 -2.95
N TRP A 122 16.10 7.48 -3.98
CA TRP A 122 16.74 7.49 -5.30
C TRP A 122 18.11 8.18 -5.29
N ILE A 123 18.26 9.32 -4.59
CA ILE A 123 19.54 10.03 -4.46
C ILE A 123 20.58 9.15 -3.74
N TRP A 124 20.18 8.46 -2.67
CA TRP A 124 21.08 7.59 -1.91
C TRP A 124 21.55 6.38 -2.75
N GLU A 125 20.68 5.80 -3.57
CA GLU A 125 21.04 4.72 -4.48
C GLU A 125 22.14 5.17 -5.48
N GLN A 126 22.01 6.39 -6.04
CA GLN A 126 22.98 6.94 -6.98
C GLN A 126 24.35 7.24 -6.34
N GLN A 127 24.41 7.48 -5.04
CA GLN A 127 25.66 7.75 -4.32
C GLN A 127 26.37 6.48 -3.86
N SER A 128 25.71 5.34 -3.94
CA SER A 128 26.23 4.04 -3.48
C SER A 128 26.84 3.20 -4.60
N LEU A 129 26.75 3.68 -5.85
CA LEU A 129 27.35 3.10 -7.08
C LEU A 129 28.73 3.71 -7.34
#